data_45f8eeb76d29c6a1425891799664325b
#
_entry.id   45f8eeb76d29c6a1425891799664325b
#
_cell.length_a   1.000
_cell.length_b   1.000
_cell.length_c   1.000
_cell.angle_alpha   90.00
_cell.angle_beta   90.00
_cell.angle_gamma   90.00
#
_symmetry.space_group_name_H-M   'P 1'
#
loop_
_entity.id
_entity.type
_entity.pdbx_description
1 polymer ?
#
loop_
_entity_poly.entity_id
_entity_poly.type
_entity_poly.pdbx_seq_one_letter_code
_entity_poly.pdbx_strand_id
1 'polypeptide(L)'
;MQNYRNIAKAKAIEKANSKKLLEINSNLDNESGIYFLTRKDENGISYFYIGQAKHLLQRMCGHLVGYQHIDLSIKKRGFYSKDNPYGWKLNFIHYPIRTLDKWEQHWILEYTKKGYQCRYNKTAGGQGEGKEKINEFKPVRGYRDGIQQGRKAMARELSSIAEKHLTIAIRPDKSNNKISQRQYEKFQELLKEGQDVETE
;
A
#
# COMPACT_ATOMS: atom_id res chain seq x y z
N MET A 1 14.73 23.10 -33.37
CA MET A 1 13.89 23.82 -32.36
C MET A 1 12.95 22.84 -31.59
N GLN A 2 12.38 21.83 -32.22
CA GLN A 2 11.45 20.87 -31.55
C GLN A 2 12.10 20.08 -30.39
N ASN A 3 13.35 19.62 -30.53
CA ASN A 3 14.06 18.88 -29.48
C ASN A 3 14.28 19.69 -28.19
N TYR A 4 14.64 20.94 -28.28
CA TYR A 4 14.85 21.80 -27.10
C TYR A 4 13.55 22.04 -26.31
N ARG A 5 12.42 22.20 -27.00
CA ARG A 5 11.09 22.34 -26.36
C ARG A 5 10.69 21.05 -25.60
N ASN A 6 10.99 19.88 -26.15
CA ASN A 6 10.69 18.60 -25.51
C ASN A 6 11.57 18.37 -24.27
N ILE A 7 12.85 18.72 -24.35
CA ILE A 7 13.78 18.65 -23.20
C ILE A 7 13.34 19.61 -22.08
N ALA A 8 12.97 20.84 -22.43
CA ALA A 8 12.49 21.82 -21.45
C ALA A 8 11.19 21.35 -20.74
N LYS A 9 10.24 20.78 -21.50
CA LYS A 9 9.03 20.17 -20.94
C LYS A 9 9.34 19.01 -20.01
N ALA A 10 10.23 18.11 -20.41
CA ALA A 10 10.63 16.95 -19.58
C ALA A 10 11.25 17.40 -18.24
N LYS A 11 12.16 18.38 -18.27
CA LYS A 11 12.76 18.97 -17.07
C LYS A 11 11.73 19.66 -16.16
N ALA A 12 10.75 20.36 -16.75
CA ALA A 12 9.69 20.99 -15.97
C ALA A 12 8.81 19.95 -15.24
N ILE A 13 8.45 18.84 -15.93
CA ILE A 13 7.70 17.72 -15.35
C ILE A 13 8.51 17.07 -14.23
N GLU A 14 9.79 16.80 -14.46
CA GLU A 14 10.67 16.21 -13.44
C GLU A 14 10.77 17.10 -12.20
N LYS A 15 10.96 18.43 -12.39
CA LYS A 15 10.99 19.40 -11.28
C LYS A 15 9.68 19.43 -10.49
N ALA A 16 8.53 19.41 -11.17
CA ALA A 16 7.22 19.35 -10.52
C ALA A 16 7.02 18.07 -9.74
N ASN A 17 7.42 16.93 -10.32
CA ASN A 17 7.34 15.61 -9.68
C ASN A 17 8.28 15.52 -8.46
N SER A 18 9.50 16.05 -8.56
CA SER A 18 10.44 16.12 -7.44
C SER A 18 9.85 16.91 -6.27
N LYS A 19 9.27 18.09 -6.54
CA LYS A 19 8.61 18.88 -5.50
C LYS A 19 7.50 18.10 -4.81
N LYS A 20 6.62 17.48 -5.58
CA LYS A 20 5.53 16.65 -5.04
C LYS A 20 6.04 15.49 -4.18
N LEU A 21 7.12 14.82 -4.57
CA LEU A 21 7.69 13.71 -3.82
C LEU A 21 8.34 14.16 -2.51
N LEU A 22 9.00 15.33 -2.51
CA LEU A 22 9.57 15.93 -1.31
C LEU A 22 8.51 16.41 -0.31
N GLU A 23 7.31 16.77 -0.77
CA GLU A 23 6.16 17.04 0.10
C GLU A 23 5.66 15.76 0.79
N ILE A 24 5.81 14.60 0.14
CA ILE A 24 5.41 13.28 0.69
C ILE A 24 6.48 12.74 1.65
N ASN A 25 7.75 12.85 1.28
CA ASN A 25 8.89 12.46 2.10
C ASN A 25 10.04 13.44 1.86
N SER A 26 10.21 14.38 2.80
CA SER A 26 11.21 15.45 2.72
C SER A 26 12.66 14.97 2.76
N ASN A 27 12.88 13.72 3.23
CA ASN A 27 14.23 13.13 3.33
C ASN A 27 14.64 12.42 2.02
N LEU A 28 13.75 12.35 1.03
CA LEU A 28 14.05 11.66 -0.24
C LEU A 28 15.10 12.47 -1.02
N ASP A 29 16.16 11.81 -1.42
CA ASP A 29 17.29 12.37 -2.14
C ASP A 29 17.67 11.55 -3.38
N ASN A 30 18.79 11.86 -3.99
CA ASN A 30 19.31 11.18 -5.17
C ASN A 30 20.46 10.19 -4.87
N GLU A 31 20.64 9.79 -3.63
CA GLU A 31 21.56 8.73 -3.30
C GLU A 31 21.04 7.36 -3.71
N SER A 32 21.91 6.35 -3.70
CA SER A 32 21.54 4.98 -4.04
C SER A 32 20.87 4.26 -2.88
N GLY A 33 19.86 3.45 -3.17
CA GLY A 33 19.15 2.73 -2.12
C GLY A 33 18.01 1.86 -2.63
N ILE A 34 17.32 1.29 -1.65
CA ILE A 34 16.10 0.52 -1.81
C ILE A 34 14.92 1.40 -1.37
N TYR A 35 13.89 1.49 -2.20
CA TYR A 35 12.65 2.18 -1.86
C TYR A 35 11.51 1.20 -1.68
N PHE A 36 10.62 1.55 -0.77
CA PHE A 36 9.50 0.75 -0.31
C PHE A 36 8.21 1.52 -0.53
N LEU A 37 7.36 0.99 -1.37
CA LEU A 37 6.00 1.46 -1.52
C LEU A 37 5.09 0.45 -0.82
N THR A 38 4.42 0.89 0.23
CA THR A 38 3.50 0.04 0.99
C THR A 38 2.14 0.70 1.08
N ARG A 39 1.08 -0.09 1.06
CA ARG A 39 -0.28 0.39 1.29
C ARG A 39 -1.15 -0.69 1.92
N LYS A 40 -2.18 -0.27 2.61
CA LYS A 40 -3.24 -1.15 3.10
C LYS A 40 -4.54 -0.78 2.39
N ASP A 41 -5.30 -1.75 1.90
CA ASP A 41 -6.60 -1.46 1.30
C ASP A 41 -7.71 -1.40 2.35
N GLU A 42 -8.93 -1.10 1.90
CA GLU A 42 -10.14 -1.01 2.73
C GLU A 42 -10.44 -2.32 3.46
N ASN A 43 -10.09 -3.46 2.86
CA ASN A 43 -10.25 -4.79 3.43
C ASN A 43 -9.14 -5.19 4.41
N GLY A 44 -8.20 -4.29 4.67
CA GLY A 44 -7.08 -4.55 5.56
C GLY A 44 -5.92 -5.33 4.93
N ILE A 45 -5.98 -5.62 3.62
CA ILE A 45 -4.93 -6.34 2.92
C ILE A 45 -3.75 -5.39 2.66
N SER A 46 -2.56 -5.81 3.11
CA SER A 46 -1.33 -5.06 2.92
C SER A 46 -0.64 -5.44 1.62
N TYR A 47 -0.26 -4.44 0.84
CA TYR A 47 0.47 -4.59 -0.42
C TYR A 47 1.82 -3.91 -0.31
N PHE A 48 2.78 -4.42 -1.07
CA PHE A 48 4.06 -3.78 -1.21
C PHE A 48 4.57 -3.79 -2.66
N TYR A 49 5.46 -2.88 -2.93
CA TYR A 49 6.40 -2.90 -4.03
C TYR A 49 7.76 -2.41 -3.51
N ILE A 50 8.78 -3.16 -3.76
CA ILE A 50 10.16 -2.83 -3.40
C ILE A 50 10.95 -2.74 -4.70
N GLY A 51 11.78 -1.72 -4.80
CA GLY A 51 12.67 -1.55 -5.93
C GLY A 51 13.96 -0.87 -5.52
N GLN A 52 14.93 -0.96 -6.40
CA GLN A 52 16.25 -0.37 -6.19
C GLN A 52 16.48 0.80 -7.15
N ALA A 53 17.33 1.73 -6.75
CA ALA A 53 17.75 2.84 -7.59
C ALA A 53 19.17 3.30 -7.27
N LYS A 54 19.90 3.71 -8.30
CA LYS A 54 21.16 4.46 -8.14
C LYS A 54 20.88 5.91 -7.75
N HIS A 55 19.71 6.43 -8.14
CA HIS A 55 19.22 7.79 -7.88
C HIS A 55 17.76 7.69 -7.47
N LEU A 56 17.50 7.67 -6.15
CA LEU A 56 16.18 7.40 -5.58
C LEU A 56 15.12 8.39 -6.03
N LEU A 57 15.36 9.70 -5.87
CA LEU A 57 14.41 10.75 -6.25
C LEU A 57 14.10 10.71 -7.75
N GLN A 58 15.12 10.56 -8.60
CA GLN A 58 14.94 10.46 -10.05
C GLN A 58 14.12 9.22 -10.42
N ARG A 59 14.38 8.08 -9.80
CA ARG A 59 13.61 6.85 -10.01
C ARG A 59 12.15 7.03 -9.63
N MET A 60 11.89 7.68 -8.50
CA MET A 60 10.53 7.97 -8.05
C MET A 60 9.80 8.96 -8.97
N CYS A 61 10.49 9.97 -9.51
CA CYS A 61 9.94 10.83 -10.57
C CYS A 61 9.53 10.00 -11.80
N GLY A 62 10.34 9.01 -12.18
CA GLY A 62 10.03 8.07 -13.27
C GLY A 62 8.75 7.28 -13.02
N HIS A 63 8.48 6.85 -11.78
CA HIS A 63 7.23 6.15 -11.43
C HIS A 63 5.99 7.03 -11.60
N LEU A 64 6.08 8.34 -11.41
CA LEU A 64 4.93 9.24 -11.58
C LEU A 64 4.51 9.42 -13.05
N VAL A 65 5.44 9.25 -13.98
CA VAL A 65 5.17 9.38 -15.43
C VAL A 65 5.09 8.02 -16.14
N GLY A 66 5.61 6.96 -15.55
CA GLY A 66 5.70 5.62 -16.11
C GLY A 66 4.36 4.93 -16.30
N TYR A 67 4.40 3.74 -16.93
CA TYR A 67 3.23 2.92 -17.25
C TYR A 67 3.36 1.47 -16.75
N GLN A 68 4.33 1.19 -15.88
CA GLN A 68 4.45 -0.10 -15.23
C GLN A 68 3.24 -0.33 -14.31
N HIS A 69 3.00 -1.57 -13.94
CA HIS A 69 1.86 -1.94 -13.10
C HIS A 69 1.80 -1.17 -11.76
N ILE A 70 2.98 -0.92 -11.18
CA ILE A 70 3.08 -0.09 -9.96
C ILE A 70 2.79 1.38 -10.26
N ASP A 71 3.27 1.92 -11.39
CA ASP A 71 3.07 3.32 -11.78
C ASP A 71 1.59 3.64 -11.93
N LEU A 72 0.86 2.74 -12.61
CA LEU A 72 -0.59 2.85 -12.77
C LEU A 72 -1.31 2.76 -11.42
N SER A 73 -0.81 1.93 -10.51
CA SER A 73 -1.36 1.83 -9.16
C SER A 73 -1.12 3.10 -8.35
N ILE A 74 0.06 3.72 -8.45
CA ILE A 74 0.35 5.01 -7.80
C ILE A 74 -0.58 6.10 -8.37
N LYS A 75 -0.75 6.16 -9.69
CA LYS A 75 -1.66 7.13 -10.33
C LYS A 75 -3.11 6.96 -9.87
N LYS A 76 -3.58 5.71 -9.76
CA LYS A 76 -4.96 5.39 -9.36
C LYS A 76 -5.22 5.61 -7.87
N ARG A 77 -4.27 5.29 -7.00
CA ARG A 77 -4.44 5.26 -5.54
C ARG A 77 -3.88 6.48 -4.83
N GLY A 78 -2.97 7.20 -5.47
CA GLY A 78 -2.23 8.31 -4.87
C GLY A 78 -1.28 7.86 -3.77
N PHE A 79 -0.67 8.83 -3.12
CA PHE A 79 0.12 8.62 -1.92
C PHE A 79 -0.72 8.78 -0.65
N TYR A 80 -0.23 8.19 0.42
CA TYR A 80 -0.85 8.26 1.73
C TYR A 80 -0.90 9.71 2.24
N SER A 81 -2.06 10.10 2.75
CA SER A 81 -2.28 11.34 3.47
C SER A 81 -3.39 11.14 4.50
N LYS A 82 -3.69 12.17 5.30
CA LYS A 82 -4.84 12.13 6.21
C LYS A 82 -6.16 11.91 5.47
N ASP A 83 -6.28 12.50 4.28
CA ASP A 83 -7.46 12.41 3.43
C ASP A 83 -7.45 11.17 2.52
N ASN A 84 -6.31 10.51 2.39
CA ASN A 84 -6.12 9.29 1.60
C ASN A 84 -5.42 8.18 2.40
N PRO A 85 -6.08 7.56 3.40
CA PRO A 85 -5.47 6.57 4.26
C PRO A 85 -5.10 5.26 3.56
N TYR A 86 -5.61 5.00 2.37
CA TYR A 86 -5.36 3.81 1.55
C TYR A 86 -4.33 4.04 0.43
N GLY A 87 -3.72 5.22 0.39
CA GLY A 87 -2.67 5.56 -0.55
C GLY A 87 -1.34 4.86 -0.26
N TRP A 88 -0.40 5.01 -1.19
CA TRP A 88 0.94 4.46 -1.06
C TRP A 88 1.80 5.28 -0.11
N LYS A 89 2.42 4.63 0.88
CA LYS A 89 3.48 5.18 1.73
C LYS A 89 4.81 4.96 1.05
N LEU A 90 5.66 5.99 1.04
CA LEU A 90 7.00 5.95 0.46
C LEU A 90 8.04 6.03 1.57
N ASN A 91 8.86 4.99 1.68
CA ASN A 91 10.04 4.92 2.54
C ASN A 91 11.24 4.47 1.72
N PHE A 92 12.45 4.66 2.23
CA PHE A 92 13.67 4.20 1.59
C PHE A 92 14.78 3.96 2.61
N ILE A 93 15.80 3.21 2.19
CA ILE A 93 17.03 2.95 2.94
C ILE A 93 18.19 3.04 1.96
N HIS A 94 19.23 3.78 2.32
CA HIS A 94 20.45 3.89 1.52
C HIS A 94 21.28 2.61 1.58
N TYR A 95 21.73 2.17 0.42
CA TYR A 95 22.66 1.07 0.26
C TYR A 95 23.66 1.37 -0.85
N PRO A 96 24.92 0.89 -0.72
CA PRO A 96 25.90 0.98 -1.78
C PRO A 96 25.40 0.29 -3.08
N ILE A 97 25.69 0.91 -4.22
CA ILE A 97 25.21 0.43 -5.55
C ILE A 97 25.50 -1.06 -5.77
N ARG A 98 26.69 -1.52 -5.37
CA ARG A 98 27.13 -2.92 -5.53
C ARG A 98 26.30 -3.95 -4.73
N THR A 99 25.52 -3.51 -3.77
CA THR A 99 24.73 -4.40 -2.89
C THR A 99 23.23 -4.28 -3.11
N LEU A 100 22.78 -3.44 -4.05
CA LEU A 100 21.38 -3.14 -4.28
C LEU A 100 20.56 -4.40 -4.61
N ASP A 101 21.05 -5.26 -5.54
CA ASP A 101 20.34 -6.49 -5.92
C ASP A 101 20.11 -7.42 -4.71
N LYS A 102 21.14 -7.58 -3.87
CA LYS A 102 21.07 -8.40 -2.66
C LYS A 102 20.01 -7.88 -1.69
N TRP A 103 20.01 -6.56 -1.45
CA TRP A 103 19.10 -5.96 -0.49
C TRP A 103 17.67 -5.86 -1.02
N GLU A 104 17.47 -5.63 -2.32
CA GLU A 104 16.15 -5.68 -2.93
C GLU A 104 15.50 -7.07 -2.72
N GLN A 105 16.23 -8.15 -3.05
CA GLN A 105 15.76 -9.53 -2.85
C GLN A 105 15.47 -9.83 -1.38
N HIS A 106 16.37 -9.44 -0.48
CA HIS A 106 16.19 -9.61 0.95
C HIS A 106 14.89 -8.98 1.44
N TRP A 107 14.65 -7.72 1.09
CA TRP A 107 13.46 -6.99 1.54
C TRP A 107 12.17 -7.50 0.91
N ILE A 108 12.19 -7.91 -0.36
CA ILE A 108 11.03 -8.56 -1.00
C ILE A 108 10.66 -9.83 -0.22
N LEU A 109 11.63 -10.66 0.14
CA LEU A 109 11.41 -11.86 0.92
C LEU A 109 10.84 -11.55 2.31
N GLU A 110 11.43 -10.59 3.03
CA GLU A 110 10.99 -10.21 4.37
C GLU A 110 9.55 -9.67 4.40
N TYR A 111 9.17 -8.82 3.45
CA TYR A 111 7.79 -8.33 3.35
C TYR A 111 6.81 -9.44 2.96
N THR A 112 7.24 -10.38 2.12
CA THR A 112 6.42 -11.54 1.76
C THR A 112 6.18 -12.44 2.97
N LYS A 113 7.21 -12.74 3.77
CA LYS A 113 7.09 -13.49 5.04
C LYS A 113 6.14 -12.82 6.03
N LYS A 114 6.13 -11.49 6.08
CA LYS A 114 5.20 -10.71 6.91
C LYS A 114 3.75 -10.71 6.41
N GLY A 115 3.45 -11.45 5.35
CA GLY A 115 2.09 -11.58 4.80
C GLY A 115 1.65 -10.44 3.88
N TYR A 116 2.57 -9.56 3.46
CA TYR A 116 2.25 -8.55 2.47
C TYR A 116 2.08 -9.17 1.08
N GLN A 117 1.12 -8.67 0.31
CA GLN A 117 0.87 -9.14 -1.05
C GLN A 117 1.92 -8.64 -2.03
N CYS A 118 2.72 -9.55 -2.58
CA CYS A 118 3.73 -9.30 -3.60
C CYS A 118 3.11 -9.22 -5.01
N ARG A 119 2.19 -8.28 -5.24
CA ARG A 119 1.47 -8.18 -6.51
C ARG A 119 2.24 -7.45 -7.60
N TYR A 120 3.08 -6.51 -7.21
CA TYR A 120 3.71 -5.54 -8.11
C TYR A 120 5.16 -5.90 -8.46
N ASN A 121 5.86 -6.66 -7.63
CA ASN A 121 7.16 -7.25 -7.97
C ASN A 121 6.92 -8.53 -8.78
N LYS A 122 6.85 -8.41 -10.11
CA LYS A 122 6.63 -9.57 -11.00
C LYS A 122 7.87 -10.46 -11.13
N THR A 123 9.02 -9.85 -11.11
CA THR A 123 10.32 -10.51 -10.97
C THR A 123 10.77 -10.32 -9.53
N ALA A 124 11.37 -11.34 -8.95
CA ALA A 124 11.81 -11.34 -7.54
C ALA A 124 12.98 -10.38 -7.25
N GLY A 125 13.01 -9.20 -7.91
CA GLY A 125 14.14 -8.27 -7.82
C GLY A 125 15.42 -8.92 -8.37
N GLY A 126 16.10 -8.29 -9.32
CA GLY A 126 17.34 -8.81 -9.88
C GLY A 126 17.32 -10.26 -10.37
N GLN A 127 18.37 -10.70 -11.00
CA GLN A 127 18.55 -12.07 -11.48
C GLN A 127 19.22 -12.90 -10.35
N GLY A 128 18.45 -13.54 -9.48
CA GLY A 128 19.04 -14.33 -8.42
C GLY A 128 18.15 -15.44 -7.87
N GLU A 129 18.71 -16.27 -6.99
CA GLU A 129 18.09 -17.44 -6.36
C GLU A 129 16.85 -17.12 -5.49
N GLY A 130 16.56 -15.84 -5.27
CA GLY A 130 15.45 -15.40 -4.42
C GLY A 130 14.05 -15.70 -4.96
N LYS A 131 13.91 -15.99 -6.27
CA LYS A 131 12.59 -16.16 -6.91
C LYS A 131 11.82 -17.37 -6.37
N GLU A 132 12.49 -18.48 -6.16
CA GLU A 132 11.87 -19.70 -5.63
C GLU A 132 11.44 -19.49 -4.18
N LYS A 133 12.32 -18.96 -3.33
CA LYS A 133 12.04 -18.64 -1.93
C LYS A 133 10.87 -17.67 -1.77
N ILE A 134 10.77 -16.66 -2.65
CA ILE A 134 9.65 -15.72 -2.63
C ILE A 134 8.34 -16.39 -3.02
N ASN A 135 8.36 -17.33 -3.98
CA ASN A 135 7.16 -18.03 -4.41
C ASN A 135 6.56 -18.91 -3.31
N GLU A 136 7.38 -19.46 -2.40
CA GLU A 136 6.92 -20.24 -1.24
C GLU A 136 6.03 -19.41 -0.30
N PHE A 137 6.27 -18.10 -0.20
CA PHE A 137 5.54 -17.19 0.69
C PHE A 137 4.44 -16.38 -0.03
N LYS A 138 4.28 -16.56 -1.36
CA LYS A 138 3.17 -15.89 -2.06
C LYS A 138 1.86 -16.50 -1.62
N PRO A 139 0.87 -15.64 -1.31
CA PRO A 139 -0.45 -16.13 -0.98
C PRO A 139 -1.02 -16.98 -2.12
N VAL A 140 -1.65 -18.08 -1.75
CA VAL A 140 -2.34 -18.96 -2.70
C VAL A 140 -3.43 -18.22 -3.47
N ARG A 141 -3.78 -18.74 -4.65
CA ARG A 141 -4.91 -18.22 -5.43
C ARG A 141 -6.18 -18.28 -4.57
N GLY A 142 -6.97 -17.20 -4.58
CA GLY A 142 -8.16 -17.10 -3.73
C GLY A 142 -7.93 -16.50 -2.34
N TYR A 143 -6.71 -16.19 -1.94
CA TYR A 143 -6.41 -15.61 -0.62
C TYR A 143 -7.21 -14.34 -0.32
N ARG A 144 -7.37 -13.43 -1.31
CA ARG A 144 -8.19 -12.23 -1.15
C ARG A 144 -9.66 -12.56 -0.90
N ASP A 145 -10.17 -13.51 -1.66
CA ASP A 145 -11.58 -13.92 -1.58
C ASP A 145 -11.81 -14.61 -0.22
N GLY A 146 -10.86 -15.42 0.23
CA GLY A 146 -10.88 -16.03 1.56
C GLY A 146 -10.89 -14.99 2.71
N ILE A 147 -10.07 -13.93 2.62
CA ILE A 147 -10.11 -12.84 3.60
C ILE A 147 -11.47 -12.12 3.57
N GLN A 148 -12.02 -11.84 2.40
CA GLN A 148 -13.32 -11.19 2.28
C GLN A 148 -14.45 -12.06 2.83
N GLN A 149 -14.45 -13.35 2.51
CA GLN A 149 -15.42 -14.32 3.06
C GLN A 149 -15.31 -14.45 4.57
N GLY A 150 -14.08 -14.57 5.10
CA GLY A 150 -13.85 -14.63 6.54
C GLY A 150 -14.32 -13.37 7.26
N ARG A 151 -14.11 -12.19 6.66
CA ARG A 151 -14.62 -10.92 7.22
C ARG A 151 -16.15 -10.88 7.24
N LYS A 152 -16.81 -11.30 6.16
CA LYS A 152 -18.27 -11.38 6.10
C LYS A 152 -18.83 -12.39 7.10
N ALA A 153 -18.20 -13.55 7.24
CA ALA A 153 -18.61 -14.55 8.22
C ALA A 153 -18.52 -14.01 9.66
N MET A 154 -17.43 -13.35 10.01
CA MET A 154 -17.24 -12.72 11.32
C MET A 154 -18.26 -11.58 11.55
N ALA A 155 -18.54 -10.75 10.54
CA ALA A 155 -19.53 -9.69 10.64
C ALA A 155 -20.93 -10.24 10.95
N ARG A 156 -21.33 -11.36 10.31
CA ARG A 156 -22.61 -12.04 10.60
C ARG A 156 -22.68 -12.56 12.03
N GLU A 157 -21.62 -13.21 12.48
CA GLU A 157 -21.55 -13.74 13.85
C GLU A 157 -21.64 -12.61 14.87
N LEU A 158 -20.88 -11.54 14.70
CA LEU A 158 -20.92 -10.37 15.57
C LEU A 158 -22.28 -9.67 15.53
N SER A 159 -22.92 -9.55 14.37
CA SER A 159 -24.26 -8.98 14.24
C SER A 159 -25.28 -9.80 15.01
N SER A 160 -25.27 -11.12 14.85
CA SER A 160 -26.19 -12.03 15.58
C SER A 160 -26.01 -11.95 17.10
N ILE A 161 -24.77 -11.89 17.59
CA ILE A 161 -24.48 -11.73 19.02
C ILE A 161 -24.96 -10.36 19.53
N ALA A 162 -24.65 -9.30 18.78
CA ALA A 162 -25.02 -7.94 19.16
C ALA A 162 -26.53 -7.76 19.24
N GLU A 163 -27.28 -8.25 18.27
CA GLU A 163 -28.74 -8.12 18.23
C GLU A 163 -29.46 -8.93 19.32
N LYS A 164 -28.99 -10.14 19.56
CA LYS A 164 -29.69 -11.08 20.47
C LYS A 164 -29.29 -10.95 21.93
N HIS A 165 -28.07 -10.47 22.20
CA HIS A 165 -27.50 -10.61 23.55
C HIS A 165 -26.84 -9.34 24.09
N LEU A 166 -26.62 -8.29 23.30
CA LEU A 166 -25.84 -7.14 23.74
C LEU A 166 -26.57 -5.81 23.49
N THR A 167 -26.43 -4.89 24.42
CA THR A 167 -26.73 -3.47 24.20
C THR A 167 -25.40 -2.73 24.01
N ILE A 168 -25.19 -2.17 22.82
CA ILE A 168 -23.93 -1.52 22.47
C ILE A 168 -24.15 -0.02 22.38
N ALA A 169 -23.42 0.74 23.18
CA ALA A 169 -23.48 2.19 23.24
C ALA A 169 -22.08 2.80 23.41
N ILE A 170 -21.97 4.08 23.06
CA ILE A 170 -20.75 4.84 23.38
C ILE A 170 -20.65 4.99 24.89
N ARG A 171 -19.46 4.83 25.46
CA ARG A 171 -19.23 5.06 26.89
C ARG A 171 -19.71 6.45 27.31
N PRO A 172 -20.39 6.59 28.44
CA PRO A 172 -20.94 7.88 28.88
C PRO A 172 -19.91 9.00 28.96
N ASP A 173 -18.67 8.68 29.40
CA ASP A 173 -17.55 9.63 29.51
C ASP A 173 -17.02 10.10 28.13
N LYS A 174 -17.46 9.46 27.03
CA LYS A 174 -17.05 9.76 25.66
C LYS A 174 -18.21 10.09 24.71
N SER A 175 -19.40 10.33 25.25
CA SER A 175 -20.61 10.61 24.45
C SER A 175 -20.42 11.80 23.47
N ASN A 176 -19.74 12.84 23.91
CA ASN A 176 -19.47 14.04 23.11
C ASN A 176 -18.14 13.97 22.30
N ASN A 177 -17.44 12.83 22.33
CA ASN A 177 -16.18 12.69 21.61
C ASN A 177 -16.42 12.28 20.16
N LYS A 178 -16.10 13.17 19.21
CA LYS A 178 -16.25 12.93 17.76
C LYS A 178 -15.55 11.67 17.26
N ILE A 179 -14.38 11.30 17.84
CA ILE A 179 -13.65 10.09 17.46
C ILE A 179 -14.46 8.86 17.89
N SER A 180 -15.01 8.86 19.11
CA SER A 180 -15.83 7.76 19.61
C SER A 180 -17.13 7.60 18.83
N GLN A 181 -17.79 8.70 18.47
CA GLN A 181 -18.97 8.69 17.61
C GLN A 181 -18.64 8.06 16.23
N ARG A 182 -17.58 8.51 15.58
CA ARG A 182 -17.14 7.95 14.27
C ARG A 182 -16.77 6.46 14.35
N GLN A 183 -16.17 6.01 15.46
CA GLN A 183 -15.88 4.58 15.64
C GLN A 183 -17.15 3.76 15.88
N TYR A 184 -18.12 4.31 16.57
CA TYR A 184 -19.43 3.69 16.77
C TYR A 184 -20.21 3.57 15.46
N GLU A 185 -20.27 4.62 14.65
CA GLU A 185 -20.84 4.58 13.29
C GLU A 185 -20.19 3.49 12.43
N LYS A 186 -18.86 3.45 12.43
CA LYS A 186 -18.10 2.41 11.70
C LYS A 186 -18.40 1.00 12.20
N PHE A 187 -18.60 0.83 13.50
CA PHE A 187 -19.00 -0.46 14.06
C PHE A 187 -20.40 -0.87 13.61
N GLN A 188 -21.34 0.07 13.60
CA GLN A 188 -22.70 -0.15 13.10
C GLN A 188 -22.71 -0.54 11.60
N GLU A 189 -21.87 0.11 10.78
CA GLU A 189 -21.69 -0.27 9.37
C GLU A 189 -21.17 -1.70 9.22
N LEU A 190 -20.20 -2.10 10.04
CA LEU A 190 -19.67 -3.48 10.02
C LEU A 190 -20.73 -4.52 10.39
N LEU A 191 -21.63 -4.21 11.33
CA LEU A 191 -22.74 -5.08 11.67
C LEU A 191 -23.74 -5.20 10.51
N LYS A 192 -24.06 -4.10 9.82
CA LYS A 192 -24.94 -4.12 8.64
C LYS A 192 -24.38 -4.96 7.50
N GLU A 193 -23.06 -4.89 7.25
CA GLU A 193 -22.42 -5.77 6.26
C GLU A 193 -22.67 -7.29 6.54
N GLY A 194 -22.98 -7.64 7.78
CA GLY A 194 -23.35 -9.01 8.17
C GLY A 194 -24.82 -9.36 7.90
N GLN A 195 -25.72 -8.37 7.89
CA GLN A 195 -27.16 -8.56 7.72
C GLN A 195 -27.59 -8.64 6.26
N ASP A 196 -26.94 -7.89 5.34
CA ASP A 196 -27.31 -7.79 3.91
C ASP A 196 -27.22 -9.10 3.11
N VAL A 197 -26.84 -10.22 3.74
CA VAL A 197 -26.65 -11.52 3.08
C VAL A 197 -27.77 -12.52 3.40
N GLU A 198 -28.71 -12.19 4.29
CA GLU A 198 -29.87 -13.07 4.60
C GLU A 198 -31.04 -12.90 3.61
N THR A 199 -30.90 -11.99 2.62
CA THR A 199 -31.98 -11.65 1.67
C THR A 199 -31.73 -12.12 0.24
N GLU A 200 -30.72 -12.94 -0.04
CA GLU A 200 -30.52 -13.69 -1.28
C GLU A 200 -30.56 -15.20 -1.00
#